data_a68f3ea7daa0e812bae2c02cd5f62037
#
_entry.id   a68f3ea7daa0e812bae2c02cd5f62037
#
_cell.length_a   1.000
_cell.length_b   1.000
_cell.length_c   1.000
_cell.angle_alpha   90.00
_cell.angle_beta   90.00
_cell.angle_gamma   90.00
#
_symmetry.space_group_name_H-M   'P 1'
#
loop_
_entity.id
_entity.type
_entity.pdbx_description
1 polymer ?
#
loop_
_entity_poly.entity_id
_entity_poly.type
_entity_poly.pdbx_seq_one_letter_code
_entity_poly.pdbx_strand_id
1 'polypeptide(L)'
;MCTLYNVRTTRAEIASYFEAKDTLRHDLDKDYVASNRPGYVITATDGARALTTLRWGFPPPPAAKCPVVNVRNLTSPFWRTALSKPERRCLVPATSFSEWSAARNAAGKATLHWFNLPSRRLFALAGVWRPVDDGGAYAFLTCEPNSLVGAIHPKAMPVILAEDQFATWLNADFETISGLAQPFPSQLMHMV
;
A
#
# COMPACT_ATOMS: atom_id res chain seq x y z
N MET A 1 -2.62 -2.24 -12.17
CA MET A 1 -2.73 -2.18 -10.70
C MET A 1 -1.44 -2.71 -10.12
N CYS A 2 -0.93 -2.03 -9.10
CA CYS A 2 0.33 -2.37 -8.46
C CYS A 2 0.33 -3.81 -7.91
N THR A 3 1.34 -4.59 -8.28
CA THR A 3 1.51 -5.99 -7.85
C THR A 3 2.91 -6.25 -7.28
N LEU A 4 3.74 -5.20 -7.21
CA LEU A 4 5.11 -5.27 -6.71
C LEU A 4 5.54 -3.91 -6.18
N TYR A 5 6.12 -3.86 -4.98
CA TYR A 5 6.73 -2.66 -4.40
C TYR A 5 8.00 -3.01 -3.62
N ASN A 6 8.88 -2.04 -3.40
CA ASN A 6 10.12 -2.22 -2.64
C ASN A 6 10.03 -1.61 -1.24
N VAL A 7 10.77 -2.23 -0.32
CA VAL A 7 11.05 -1.73 1.03
C VAL A 7 12.56 -1.84 1.27
N ARG A 8 13.34 -0.99 0.60
CA ARG A 8 14.82 -0.98 0.65
C ARG A 8 15.31 -0.11 1.79
N THR A 9 15.00 -0.53 3.00
CA THR A 9 15.36 0.15 4.24
C THR A 9 15.35 -0.84 5.39
N THR A 10 15.94 -0.48 6.52
CA THR A 10 15.96 -1.35 7.69
C THR A 10 14.67 -1.28 8.48
N ARG A 11 14.35 -2.33 9.22
CA ARG A 11 13.21 -2.39 10.13
C ARG A 11 13.27 -1.30 11.22
N ALA A 12 14.46 -0.98 11.69
CA ALA A 12 14.66 0.09 12.66
C ALA A 12 14.33 1.48 12.06
N GLU A 13 14.70 1.72 10.80
CA GLU A 13 14.33 2.97 10.09
C GLU A 13 12.83 3.05 9.87
N ILE A 14 12.15 1.93 9.53
CA ILE A 14 10.68 1.89 9.41
C ILE A 14 10.03 2.22 10.75
N ALA A 15 10.44 1.53 11.82
CA ALA A 15 9.87 1.74 13.15
C ALA A 15 10.05 3.20 13.62
N SER A 16 11.24 3.78 13.41
CA SER A 16 11.54 5.17 13.74
C SER A 16 10.70 6.15 12.93
N TYR A 17 10.64 5.98 11.60
CA TYR A 17 9.92 6.90 10.70
C TYR A 17 8.41 6.93 10.99
N PHE A 18 7.82 5.79 11.30
CA PHE A 18 6.39 5.69 11.61
C PHE A 18 6.06 5.81 13.10
N GLU A 19 7.05 6.10 13.97
CA GLU A 19 6.88 6.14 15.43
C GLU A 19 6.16 4.89 15.95
N ALA A 20 6.59 3.72 15.49
CA ALA A 20 5.97 2.44 15.76
C ALA A 20 6.85 1.55 16.62
N LYS A 21 6.25 0.82 17.56
CA LYS A 21 6.94 -0.25 18.29
C LYS A 21 7.23 -1.41 17.34
N ASP A 22 8.48 -1.78 17.21
CA ASP A 22 8.85 -2.99 16.48
C ASP A 22 8.46 -4.24 17.29
N THR A 23 7.59 -5.06 16.74
CA THR A 23 7.09 -6.30 17.37
C THR A 23 7.65 -7.56 16.72
N LEU A 24 8.52 -7.41 15.72
CA LEU A 24 8.99 -8.52 14.89
C LEU A 24 10.23 -9.18 15.47
N ARG A 25 10.33 -10.50 15.30
CA ARG A 25 11.50 -11.29 15.65
C ARG A 25 12.52 -11.41 14.52
N HIS A 26 12.06 -11.39 13.27
CA HIS A 26 12.87 -11.59 12.07
C HIS A 26 12.53 -10.54 11.02
N ASP A 27 13.50 -10.22 10.17
CA ASP A 27 13.31 -9.41 8.99
C ASP A 27 12.62 -10.19 7.87
N LEU A 28 12.06 -9.49 6.89
CA LEU A 28 11.62 -10.12 5.65
C LEU A 28 12.83 -10.60 4.84
N ASP A 29 12.68 -11.73 4.15
CA ASP A 29 13.76 -12.33 3.34
C ASP A 29 14.14 -11.48 2.12
N LYS A 30 13.28 -10.55 1.71
CA LYS A 30 13.43 -9.74 0.50
C LYS A 30 13.15 -8.27 0.80
N ASP A 31 13.84 -7.41 0.08
CA ASP A 31 13.63 -5.96 0.06
C ASP A 31 12.50 -5.52 -0.89
N TYR A 32 11.80 -6.47 -1.49
CA TYR A 32 10.61 -6.27 -2.30
C TYR A 32 9.45 -7.15 -1.84
N VAL A 33 8.23 -6.67 -2.05
CA VAL A 33 6.99 -7.40 -1.74
C VAL A 33 6.18 -7.60 -3.01
N ALA A 34 5.93 -8.85 -3.35
CA ALA A 34 5.03 -9.27 -4.42
C ALA A 34 3.67 -9.71 -3.84
N SER A 35 2.64 -9.75 -4.69
CA SER A 35 1.33 -10.27 -4.32
C SER A 35 1.43 -11.63 -3.62
N ASN A 36 0.62 -11.83 -2.59
CA ASN A 36 0.57 -13.05 -1.77
C ASN A 36 1.84 -13.34 -0.94
N ARG A 37 2.71 -12.35 -0.75
CA ARG A 37 3.90 -12.46 0.11
C ARG A 37 3.73 -11.60 1.38
N PRO A 38 4.46 -11.93 2.46
CA PRO A 38 4.48 -11.08 3.65
C PRO A 38 5.10 -9.71 3.32
N GLY A 39 4.54 -8.66 3.90
CA GLY A 39 5.04 -7.30 3.83
C GLY A 39 4.91 -6.62 5.19
N TYR A 40 5.73 -5.60 5.44
CA TYR A 40 5.62 -4.76 6.63
C TYR A 40 4.36 -3.92 6.58
N VAL A 41 3.71 -3.80 7.72
CA VAL A 41 2.58 -2.88 7.93
C VAL A 41 2.70 -2.22 9.30
N ILE A 42 2.20 -0.99 9.39
CA ILE A 42 2.02 -0.27 10.66
C ILE A 42 0.55 -0.31 11.00
N THR A 43 0.20 -1.01 12.04
CA THR A 43 -1.15 -1.02 12.63
C THR A 43 -1.22 -0.06 13.81
N ALA A 44 -2.44 0.36 14.19
CA ALA A 44 -2.65 1.16 15.39
C ALA A 44 -3.71 0.51 16.28
N THR A 45 -3.46 0.52 17.57
CA THR A 45 -4.40 0.08 18.62
C THR A 45 -4.26 1.03 19.78
N ASP A 46 -5.38 1.61 20.23
CA ASP A 46 -5.42 2.58 21.34
C ASP A 46 -4.40 3.73 21.20
N GLY A 47 -4.22 4.22 19.97
CA GLY A 47 -3.29 5.30 19.63
C GLY A 47 -1.82 4.88 19.52
N ALA A 48 -1.46 3.67 19.90
CA ALA A 48 -0.11 3.16 19.76
C ALA A 48 0.08 2.48 18.39
N ARG A 49 1.17 2.82 17.70
CA ARG A 49 1.54 2.20 16.43
C ARG A 49 2.46 1.00 16.66
N ALA A 50 2.25 -0.07 15.89
CA ALA A 50 3.07 -1.26 15.91
C ALA A 50 3.50 -1.66 14.50
N LEU A 51 4.80 -1.94 14.32
CA LEU A 51 5.34 -2.55 13.11
C LEU A 51 5.16 -4.06 13.22
N THR A 52 4.47 -4.62 12.26
CA THR A 52 4.23 -6.07 12.13
C THR A 52 4.32 -6.52 10.68
N THR A 53 4.13 -7.80 10.41
CA THR A 53 4.06 -8.36 9.05
C THR A 53 2.72 -9.00 8.82
N LEU A 54 2.14 -8.74 7.65
CA LEU A 54 0.91 -9.37 7.18
C LEU A 54 1.10 -9.84 5.73
N ARG A 55 0.26 -10.75 5.25
CA ARG A 55 0.29 -11.21 3.86
C ARG A 55 -0.40 -10.20 2.94
N TRP A 56 0.26 -9.80 1.86
CA TRP A 56 -0.34 -8.89 0.88
C TRP A 56 -1.32 -9.60 -0.04
N GLY A 57 -2.58 -9.40 0.20
CA GLY A 57 -3.69 -9.93 -0.58
C GLY A 57 -4.75 -10.58 0.29
N PHE A 58 -5.95 -10.03 0.26
CA PHE A 58 -7.12 -10.64 0.89
C PHE A 58 -7.47 -11.93 0.16
N PRO A 59 -7.93 -12.98 0.88
CA PRO A 59 -8.52 -14.13 0.26
C PRO A 59 -9.59 -13.71 -0.76
N PRO A 60 -9.58 -14.28 -1.97
CA PRO A 60 -10.51 -13.89 -3.02
C PRO A 60 -11.94 -14.23 -2.64
N PRO A 61 -12.94 -13.48 -3.14
CA PRO A 61 -14.32 -13.91 -3.08
C PRO A 61 -14.51 -15.22 -3.89
N PRO A 62 -15.57 -16.00 -3.65
CA PRO A 62 -15.75 -17.32 -4.25
C PRO A 62 -15.61 -17.40 -5.78
N ALA A 63 -15.95 -16.31 -6.48
CA ALA A 63 -15.86 -16.23 -7.95
C ALA A 63 -14.46 -15.87 -8.48
N ALA A 64 -13.50 -15.51 -7.62
CA ALA A 64 -12.16 -15.10 -8.02
C ALA A 64 -11.11 -16.14 -7.59
N LYS A 65 -10.05 -16.28 -8.41
CA LYS A 65 -9.00 -17.28 -8.16
C LYS A 65 -7.74 -16.66 -7.51
N CYS A 66 -7.56 -15.35 -7.61
CA CYS A 66 -6.36 -14.66 -7.15
C CYS A 66 -6.65 -13.79 -5.92
N PRO A 67 -5.71 -13.65 -4.99
CA PRO A 67 -5.83 -12.71 -3.88
C PRO A 67 -6.13 -11.29 -4.36
N VAL A 68 -6.95 -10.55 -3.60
CA VAL A 68 -7.30 -9.17 -3.92
C VAL A 68 -6.35 -8.23 -3.19
N VAL A 69 -5.42 -7.66 -3.94
CA VAL A 69 -4.28 -6.89 -3.38
C VAL A 69 -4.51 -5.37 -3.37
N ASN A 70 -5.49 -4.88 -4.13
CA ASN A 70 -5.76 -3.45 -4.29
C ASN A 70 -7.23 -3.11 -4.02
N VAL A 71 -7.46 -2.03 -3.27
CA VAL A 71 -8.78 -1.47 -2.98
C VAL A 71 -9.05 -0.35 -3.97
N ARG A 72 -9.93 -0.57 -4.94
CA ARG A 72 -10.28 0.44 -5.94
C ARG A 72 -11.64 1.08 -5.66
N ASN A 73 -12.64 0.27 -5.39
CA ASN A 73 -13.98 0.73 -5.08
C ASN A 73 -14.20 0.76 -3.56
N LEU A 74 -14.11 1.96 -2.97
CA LEU A 74 -14.25 2.16 -1.51
C LEU A 74 -15.67 1.84 -1.00
N THR A 75 -16.68 1.90 -1.86
CA THR A 75 -18.09 1.61 -1.49
C THR A 75 -18.43 0.13 -1.59
N SER A 76 -17.53 -0.70 -2.12
CA SER A 76 -17.74 -2.15 -2.23
C SER A 76 -17.94 -2.80 -0.86
N PRO A 77 -18.98 -3.62 -0.68
CA PRO A 77 -19.20 -4.36 0.57
C PRO A 77 -18.00 -5.20 1.00
N PHE A 78 -17.19 -5.66 0.05
CA PHE A 78 -15.97 -6.43 0.32
C PHE A 78 -14.94 -5.68 1.17
N TRP A 79 -14.87 -4.34 1.02
CA TRP A 79 -13.91 -3.49 1.71
C TRP A 79 -14.52 -2.70 2.87
N ARG A 80 -15.85 -2.51 2.87
CA ARG A 80 -16.54 -1.59 3.76
C ARG A 80 -16.20 -1.83 5.23
N THR A 81 -16.21 -3.07 5.69
CA THR A 81 -15.88 -3.38 7.09
C THR A 81 -14.46 -2.96 7.46
N ALA A 82 -13.47 -3.21 6.58
CA ALA A 82 -12.10 -2.84 6.84
C ALA A 82 -11.88 -1.31 6.76
N LEU A 83 -12.55 -0.62 5.84
CA LEU A 83 -12.46 0.83 5.70
C LEU A 83 -13.16 1.58 6.82
N SER A 84 -14.33 1.11 7.29
CA SER A 84 -15.12 1.80 8.32
C SER A 84 -14.53 1.68 9.73
N LYS A 85 -13.63 0.73 9.96
CA LYS A 85 -13.06 0.43 11.27
C LYS A 85 -11.60 0.93 11.35
N PRO A 86 -11.30 1.95 12.19
CA PRO A 86 -9.93 2.43 12.39
C PRO A 86 -8.93 1.31 12.68
N GLU A 87 -9.29 0.36 13.54
CA GLU A 87 -8.45 -0.78 13.92
C GLU A 87 -8.17 -1.77 12.78
N ARG A 88 -8.81 -1.60 11.62
CA ARG A 88 -8.59 -2.38 10.39
C ARG A 88 -7.83 -1.60 9.32
N ARG A 89 -7.39 -0.40 9.63
CA ARG A 89 -6.53 0.39 8.75
C ARG A 89 -5.07 0.23 9.14
N CYS A 90 -4.20 0.39 8.18
CA CYS A 90 -2.76 0.32 8.40
C CYS A 90 -2.03 1.25 7.43
N LEU A 91 -0.79 1.57 7.74
CA LEU A 91 0.14 2.19 6.79
C LEU A 91 1.01 1.08 6.21
N VAL A 92 1.22 1.09 4.90
CA VAL A 92 2.11 0.13 4.23
C VAL A 92 3.39 0.84 3.84
N PRO A 93 4.51 0.58 4.54
CA PRO A 93 5.80 1.18 4.22
C PRO A 93 6.28 0.79 2.83
N ALA A 94 6.74 1.76 2.05
CA ALA A 94 7.33 1.54 0.74
C ALA A 94 8.46 2.53 0.45
N THR A 95 9.45 2.11 -0.32
CA THR A 95 10.52 2.97 -0.86
C THR A 95 10.34 3.25 -2.35
N SER A 96 9.64 2.38 -3.06
CA SER A 96 9.16 2.56 -4.42
C SER A 96 8.04 1.58 -4.73
N PHE A 97 7.21 1.87 -5.74
CA PHE A 97 6.22 0.95 -6.27
C PHE A 97 6.39 0.82 -7.78
N SER A 98 5.83 -0.25 -8.35
CA SER A 98 5.93 -0.48 -9.79
C SER A 98 4.57 -0.62 -10.46
N GLU A 99 4.53 -0.20 -11.73
CA GLU A 99 3.40 -0.45 -12.63
C GLU A 99 3.87 -0.94 -13.99
N TRP A 100 3.11 -1.82 -14.58
CA TRP A 100 3.35 -2.31 -15.94
C TRP A 100 2.83 -1.31 -16.97
N SER A 101 3.63 -1.03 -18.00
CA SER A 101 3.20 -0.17 -19.10
C SER A 101 1.96 -0.74 -19.80
N ALA A 102 1.04 0.15 -20.17
CA ALA A 102 -0.08 -0.22 -21.05
C ALA A 102 0.43 -0.51 -22.47
N ALA A 103 1.42 0.25 -22.94
CA ALA A 103 2.09 0.03 -24.21
C ALA A 103 3.01 -1.21 -24.13
N ARG A 104 3.15 -1.87 -25.27
CA ARG A 104 4.05 -3.01 -25.41
C ARG A 104 5.32 -2.59 -26.14
N ASN A 105 6.46 -3.14 -25.71
CA ASN A 105 7.75 -2.93 -26.38
C ASN A 105 7.83 -3.69 -27.71
N ALA A 106 8.93 -3.56 -28.44
CA ALA A 106 9.14 -4.21 -29.72
C ALA A 106 9.03 -5.74 -29.67
N ALA A 107 9.24 -6.36 -28.51
CA ALA A 107 9.07 -7.80 -28.27
C ALA A 107 7.64 -8.18 -27.85
N GLY A 108 6.67 -7.27 -27.94
CA GLY A 108 5.26 -7.49 -27.56
C GLY A 108 5.01 -7.61 -26.05
N LYS A 109 5.99 -7.24 -25.20
CA LYS A 109 5.90 -7.34 -23.74
C LYS A 109 5.67 -5.99 -23.09
N ALA A 110 4.89 -5.98 -22.00
CA ALA A 110 4.80 -4.81 -21.11
C ALA A 110 6.15 -4.59 -20.41
N THR A 111 6.51 -3.34 -20.15
CA THR A 111 7.71 -2.95 -19.40
C THR A 111 7.31 -2.58 -17.99
N LEU A 112 8.09 -3.01 -17.01
CA LEU A 112 7.89 -2.64 -15.61
C LEU A 112 8.61 -1.33 -15.35
N HIS A 113 7.89 -0.35 -14.81
CA HIS A 113 8.41 0.95 -14.42
C HIS A 113 8.30 1.14 -12.91
N TRP A 114 9.33 1.74 -12.33
CA TRP A 114 9.38 2.02 -10.90
C TRP A 114 9.19 3.50 -10.62
N PHE A 115 8.51 3.80 -9.52
CA PHE A 115 8.22 5.15 -9.07
C PHE A 115 8.64 5.31 -7.61
N ASN A 116 9.31 6.42 -7.29
CA ASN A 116 9.71 6.77 -5.93
C ASN A 116 9.43 8.24 -5.63
N LEU A 117 9.73 8.65 -4.39
CA LEU A 117 9.69 10.03 -3.93
C LEU A 117 11.12 10.48 -3.64
N PRO A 118 11.75 11.31 -4.51
CA PRO A 118 13.16 11.71 -4.34
C PRO A 118 13.47 12.42 -3.02
N SER A 119 12.50 13.19 -2.51
CA SER A 119 12.62 13.92 -1.24
C SER A 119 12.41 13.04 0.00
N ARG A 120 11.97 11.78 -0.17
CA ARG A 120 11.62 10.87 0.92
C ARG A 120 12.02 9.45 0.56
N ARG A 121 12.97 8.90 1.30
CA ARG A 121 13.38 7.52 1.09
C ARG A 121 12.29 6.52 1.43
N LEU A 122 11.39 6.86 2.36
CA LEU A 122 10.32 6.02 2.87
C LEU A 122 9.00 6.81 2.82
N PHE A 123 7.92 6.15 2.45
CA PHE A 123 6.56 6.70 2.43
C PHE A 123 5.53 5.63 2.79
N ALA A 124 4.28 6.02 3.00
CA ALA A 124 3.19 5.11 3.31
C ALA A 124 2.18 5.00 2.16
N LEU A 125 1.77 3.76 1.85
CA LEU A 125 0.55 3.51 1.10
C LEU A 125 -0.62 3.34 2.07
N ALA A 126 -1.79 3.87 1.73
CA ALA A 126 -3.01 3.75 2.52
C ALA A 126 -3.50 2.31 2.51
N GLY A 127 -3.35 1.59 3.61
CA GLY A 127 -3.67 0.17 3.71
C GLY A 127 -4.89 -0.13 4.57
N VAL A 128 -5.50 -1.28 4.30
CA VAL A 128 -6.49 -1.94 5.16
C VAL A 128 -6.08 -3.37 5.39
N TRP A 129 -6.50 -3.94 6.52
CA TRP A 129 -6.19 -5.33 6.85
C TRP A 129 -7.35 -6.04 7.53
N ARG A 130 -7.32 -7.36 7.52
CA ARG A 130 -8.24 -8.21 8.29
C ARG A 130 -7.51 -9.46 8.79
N PRO A 131 -7.96 -10.05 9.92
CA PRO A 131 -7.50 -11.37 10.32
C PRO A 131 -7.92 -12.40 9.27
N VAL A 132 -7.07 -13.38 9.08
CA VAL A 132 -7.31 -14.61 8.29
C VAL A 132 -6.72 -15.78 9.07
N ASP A 133 -7.02 -17.02 8.68
CA ASP A 133 -6.69 -18.24 9.44
C ASP A 133 -5.20 -18.35 9.82
N ASP A 134 -4.29 -17.84 8.99
CA ASP A 134 -2.84 -17.85 9.17
C ASP A 134 -2.26 -16.50 9.59
N GLY A 135 -3.01 -15.68 10.35
CA GLY A 135 -2.56 -14.39 10.89
C GLY A 135 -3.36 -13.20 10.36
N GLY A 136 -2.91 -12.54 9.32
CA GLY A 136 -3.60 -11.39 8.76
C GLY A 136 -3.25 -11.15 7.29
N ALA A 137 -4.19 -10.55 6.56
CA ALA A 137 -3.99 -10.12 5.19
C ALA A 137 -4.24 -8.61 5.06
N TYR A 138 -3.44 -7.93 4.24
CA TYR A 138 -3.62 -6.52 3.92
C TYR A 138 -3.79 -6.28 2.42
N ALA A 139 -4.35 -5.15 2.09
CA ALA A 139 -4.40 -4.57 0.76
C ALA A 139 -4.24 -3.05 0.89
N PHE A 140 -3.81 -2.36 -0.14
CA PHE A 140 -3.77 -0.90 -0.12
C PHE A 140 -4.66 -0.28 -1.19
N LEU A 141 -5.04 0.97 -0.94
CA LEU A 141 -5.93 1.73 -1.81
C LEU A 141 -5.23 2.12 -3.11
N THR A 142 -6.01 2.18 -4.16
CA THR A 142 -5.62 2.77 -5.44
C THR A 142 -6.63 3.84 -5.85
N CYS A 143 -6.13 4.88 -6.50
CA CYS A 143 -6.91 6.00 -7.05
C CYS A 143 -6.65 6.18 -8.56
N GLU A 144 -7.22 7.22 -9.16
CA GLU A 144 -6.85 7.65 -10.51
C GLU A 144 -5.36 8.00 -10.55
N PRO A 145 -4.64 7.67 -11.62
CA PRO A 145 -3.23 7.99 -11.71
C PRO A 145 -3.02 9.49 -11.95
N ASN A 146 -1.94 10.04 -11.39
CA ASN A 146 -1.46 11.36 -11.75
C ASN A 146 -0.84 11.37 -13.17
N SER A 147 -0.41 12.53 -13.68
CA SER A 147 0.14 12.66 -15.02
C SER A 147 1.39 11.80 -15.28
N LEU A 148 2.25 11.61 -14.26
CA LEU A 148 3.47 10.82 -14.39
C LEU A 148 3.17 9.32 -14.51
N VAL A 149 2.41 8.78 -13.57
CA VAL A 149 2.03 7.36 -13.57
C VAL A 149 1.07 7.04 -14.71
N GLY A 150 0.12 7.93 -14.98
CA GLY A 150 -0.89 7.79 -16.03
C GLY A 150 -0.33 7.67 -17.44
N ALA A 151 0.82 8.32 -17.71
CA ALA A 151 1.54 8.17 -18.99
C ALA A 151 2.00 6.72 -19.23
N ILE A 152 2.23 5.95 -18.18
CA ILE A 152 2.68 4.55 -18.24
C ILE A 152 1.51 3.59 -18.01
N HIS A 153 0.75 3.82 -16.94
CA HIS A 153 -0.36 2.97 -16.51
C HIS A 153 -1.62 3.81 -16.27
N PRO A 154 -2.51 3.97 -17.28
CA PRO A 154 -3.63 4.91 -17.20
C PRO A 154 -4.79 4.46 -16.30
N LYS A 155 -4.71 3.29 -15.67
CA LYS A 155 -5.85 2.72 -14.91
C LYS A 155 -5.88 3.10 -13.44
N ALA A 156 -4.74 3.19 -12.78
CA ALA A 156 -4.66 3.44 -11.35
C ALA A 156 -3.22 3.70 -10.89
N MET A 157 -3.09 4.30 -9.70
CA MET A 157 -1.86 4.32 -8.90
C MET A 157 -2.18 4.03 -7.44
N PRO A 158 -1.21 3.58 -6.61
CA PRO A 158 -1.41 3.48 -5.16
C PRO A 158 -1.71 4.84 -4.53
N VAL A 159 -2.57 4.86 -3.51
CA VAL A 159 -2.79 6.05 -2.68
C VAL A 159 -1.59 6.19 -1.74
N ILE A 160 -0.79 7.23 -1.97
CA ILE A 160 0.35 7.59 -1.12
C ILE A 160 -0.13 8.66 -0.14
N LEU A 161 0.09 8.44 1.14
CA LEU A 161 -0.25 9.38 2.20
C LEU A 161 0.91 10.35 2.46
N ALA A 162 0.60 11.63 2.68
CA ALA A 162 1.52 12.56 3.29
C ALA A 162 1.68 12.26 4.79
N GLU A 163 2.79 12.68 5.41
CA GLU A 163 3.08 12.32 6.81
C GLU A 163 2.03 12.86 7.79
N ASP A 164 1.53 14.07 7.56
CA ASP A 164 0.46 14.70 8.33
C ASP A 164 -0.90 13.98 8.18
N GLN A 165 -1.05 13.12 7.18
CA GLN A 165 -2.26 12.32 6.95
C GLN A 165 -2.23 10.95 7.67
N PHE A 166 -1.11 10.52 8.22
CA PHE A 166 -1.00 9.18 8.85
C PHE A 166 -1.98 9.01 10.02
N ALA A 167 -2.04 9.99 10.91
CA ALA A 167 -2.96 9.95 12.05
C ALA A 167 -4.43 9.99 11.60
N THR A 168 -4.75 10.84 10.62
CA THR A 168 -6.08 10.92 10.02
C THR A 168 -6.49 9.59 9.39
N TRP A 169 -5.60 8.99 8.58
CA TRP A 169 -5.86 7.69 7.97
C TRP A 169 -6.15 6.59 9.00
N LEU A 170 -5.38 6.56 10.08
CA LEU A 170 -5.51 5.51 11.11
C LEU A 170 -6.72 5.70 12.03
N ASN A 171 -7.23 6.94 12.24
CA ASN A 171 -8.19 7.22 13.31
C ASN A 171 -9.52 7.86 12.86
N ALA A 172 -9.56 8.58 11.74
CA ALA A 172 -10.76 9.32 11.34
C ALA A 172 -11.92 8.41 10.87
N ASP A 173 -13.09 8.98 10.69
CA ASP A 173 -14.24 8.28 10.13
C ASP A 173 -14.08 7.94 8.64
N PHE A 174 -15.00 7.15 8.10
CA PHE A 174 -14.96 6.69 6.71
C PHE A 174 -15.09 7.85 5.70
N GLU A 175 -15.87 8.86 5.99
CA GLU A 175 -16.07 10.01 5.10
C GLU A 175 -14.75 10.78 4.92
N THR A 176 -14.10 11.10 6.04
CA THR A 176 -12.80 11.79 6.06
C THR A 176 -11.73 10.99 5.30
N ILE A 177 -11.58 9.70 5.57
CA ILE A 177 -10.53 8.90 4.91
C ILE A 177 -10.80 8.67 3.43
N SER A 178 -12.05 8.69 3.01
CA SER A 178 -12.40 8.57 1.59
C SER A 178 -11.89 9.76 0.79
N GLY A 179 -11.82 10.95 1.40
CA GLY A 179 -11.22 12.15 0.82
C GLY A 179 -9.70 12.06 0.61
N LEU A 180 -9.02 11.16 1.32
CA LEU A 180 -7.57 10.92 1.17
C LEU A 180 -7.22 10.03 -0.04
N ALA A 181 -8.20 9.38 -0.66
CA ALA A 181 -7.99 8.52 -1.84
C ALA A 181 -7.76 9.33 -3.12
N GLN A 182 -6.74 10.19 -3.10
CA GLN A 182 -6.37 11.11 -4.17
C GLN A 182 -5.00 10.76 -4.77
N PRO A 183 -4.75 11.11 -6.04
CA PRO A 183 -3.44 10.93 -6.64
C PRO A 183 -2.38 11.82 -5.95
N PHE A 184 -1.23 11.24 -5.64
CA PHE A 184 -0.10 12.00 -5.12
C PHE A 184 0.45 12.96 -6.19
N PRO A 185 0.92 14.18 -5.84
CA PRO A 185 1.40 15.16 -6.80
C PRO A 185 2.55 14.63 -7.66
N SER A 186 2.38 14.66 -8.99
CA SER A 186 3.37 14.10 -9.94
C SER A 186 4.73 14.77 -9.87
N GLN A 187 4.78 16.09 -9.57
CA GLN A 187 6.01 16.87 -9.44
C GLN A 187 6.87 16.45 -8.24
N LEU A 188 6.32 15.72 -7.27
CA LEU A 188 7.03 15.17 -6.11
C LEU A 188 7.45 13.71 -6.31
N MET A 189 7.21 13.15 -7.48
CA MET A 189 7.52 11.78 -7.83
C MET A 189 8.57 11.71 -8.94
N HIS A 190 9.28 10.59 -8.99
CA HIS A 190 10.24 10.29 -10.04
C HIS A 190 10.03 8.86 -10.55
N MET A 191 10.18 8.70 -11.87
CA MET A 191 10.22 7.39 -12.52
C MET A 191 11.69 6.98 -12.69
N VAL A 192 12.04 5.78 -12.19
CA VAL A 192 13.41 5.24 -12.15
C VAL A 192 13.57 4.15 -13.19
#